data_83a225240c5ee5cb5c46e732e42a4402
#
_entry.id   83a225240c5ee5cb5c46e732e42a4402
#
_cell.length_a   1.000
_cell.length_b   1.000
_cell.length_c   1.000
_cell.angle_alpha   90.00
_cell.angle_beta   90.00
_cell.angle_gamma   90.00
#
_symmetry.space_group_name_H-M   'P 1'
#
loop_
_entity.id
_entity.type
_entity.pdbx_description
1 polymer ?
#
loop_
_entity_poly.entity_id
_entity_poly.type
_entity_poly.pdbx_seq_one_letter_code
_entity_poly.pdbx_strand_id
1 'polypeptide(L)'
;MKKFSFALDRVLEWRRAQARREEMKLERLYAELSALDASQAALREQLQQAETGVRSRTGPAIYGEDLRALSAFQSYAAAEHGRIAHARSRCVQQIAAQMRILTLLRRNVKLLEKLKDRRVTAWSREEEREIGQQAEESHLAKWNREHV
;
A
#
# COMPACT_ATOMS: atom_id res chain seq x y z
N MET A 1 -30.36 27.93 8.29
CA MET A 1 -28.93 27.77 8.09
C MET A 1 -28.59 26.79 6.96
N LYS A 2 -27.63 27.12 6.14
CA LYS A 2 -27.25 26.26 5.01
C LYS A 2 -26.44 25.06 5.50
N LYS A 3 -26.76 23.87 4.99
CA LYS A 3 -26.00 22.66 5.25
C LYS A 3 -24.54 22.86 4.82
N PHE A 4 -23.59 22.35 5.64
CA PHE A 4 -22.17 22.39 5.29
C PHE A 4 -21.91 21.71 3.94
N SER A 5 -21.15 22.35 3.10
CA SER A 5 -20.71 21.82 1.82
C SER A 5 -19.24 22.20 1.61
N PHE A 6 -18.41 21.20 1.28
CA PHE A 6 -17.02 21.40 0.95
C PHE A 6 -16.81 21.40 -0.56
N ALA A 7 -16.39 22.54 -1.10
CA ALA A 7 -16.27 22.72 -2.55
C ALA A 7 -15.30 21.72 -3.22
N LEU A 8 -14.31 21.22 -2.48
CA LEU A 8 -13.30 20.29 -2.96
C LEU A 8 -13.58 18.82 -2.60
N ASP A 9 -14.80 18.49 -2.16
CA ASP A 9 -15.15 17.10 -1.79
C ASP A 9 -14.94 16.11 -2.94
N ARG A 10 -15.32 16.48 -4.16
CA ARG A 10 -15.09 15.64 -5.34
C ARG A 10 -13.61 15.44 -5.64
N VAL A 11 -12.81 16.47 -5.45
CA VAL A 11 -11.33 16.39 -5.61
C VAL A 11 -10.74 15.48 -4.54
N LEU A 12 -11.19 15.58 -3.30
CA LEU A 12 -10.77 14.72 -2.20
C LEU A 12 -11.11 13.25 -2.47
N GLU A 13 -12.33 12.95 -2.89
CA GLU A 13 -12.76 11.60 -3.26
C GLU A 13 -11.94 11.04 -4.42
N TRP A 14 -11.67 11.84 -5.43
CA TRP A 14 -10.85 11.45 -6.57
C TRP A 14 -9.40 11.15 -6.14
N ARG A 15 -8.82 11.99 -5.29
CA ARG A 15 -7.47 11.77 -4.74
C ARG A 15 -7.39 10.51 -3.87
N ARG A 16 -8.40 10.26 -3.05
CA ARG A 16 -8.51 9.01 -2.27
C ARG A 16 -8.60 7.78 -3.16
N ALA A 17 -9.40 7.85 -4.22
CA ALA A 17 -9.52 6.76 -5.19
C ALA A 17 -8.20 6.50 -5.93
N GLN A 18 -7.47 7.56 -6.29
CA GLN A 18 -6.15 7.47 -6.89
C GLN A 18 -5.15 6.79 -5.93
N ALA A 19 -5.13 7.20 -4.66
CA ALA A 19 -4.29 6.59 -3.63
C ALA A 19 -4.60 5.09 -3.46
N ARG A 20 -5.87 4.69 -3.42
CA ARG A 20 -6.26 3.28 -3.34
C ARG A 20 -5.79 2.46 -4.54
N ARG A 21 -5.85 3.02 -5.75
CA ARG A 21 -5.33 2.34 -6.96
C ARG A 21 -3.82 2.10 -6.86
N GLU A 22 -3.08 3.08 -6.36
CA GLU A 22 -1.64 2.95 -6.19
C GLU A 22 -1.27 1.98 -5.05
N GLU A 23 -2.07 1.92 -3.99
CA GLU A 23 -1.95 0.89 -2.94
C GLU A 23 -2.14 -0.53 -3.50
N MET A 24 -3.12 -0.73 -4.36
CA MET A 24 -3.34 -2.03 -5.03
C MET A 24 -2.17 -2.43 -5.93
N LYS A 25 -1.55 -1.49 -6.62
CA LYS A 25 -0.33 -1.76 -7.40
C LYS A 25 0.82 -2.19 -6.49
N LEU A 26 0.97 -1.53 -5.35
CA LEU A 26 2.00 -1.88 -4.36
C LEU A 26 1.77 -3.27 -3.78
N GLU A 27 0.55 -3.63 -3.45
CA GLU A 27 0.19 -4.98 -3.00
C GLU A 27 0.53 -6.06 -4.02
N ARG A 28 0.26 -5.80 -5.31
CA ARG A 28 0.64 -6.71 -6.40
C ARG A 28 2.16 -6.89 -6.49
N LEU A 29 2.92 -5.82 -6.34
CA LEU A 29 4.38 -5.88 -6.33
C LEU A 29 4.92 -6.68 -5.14
N TYR A 30 4.35 -6.53 -3.95
CA TYR A 30 4.70 -7.36 -2.80
C TYR A 30 4.33 -8.83 -2.99
N ALA A 31 3.20 -9.13 -3.61
CA ALA A 31 2.82 -10.49 -3.95
C ALA A 31 3.80 -11.12 -4.97
N GLU A 32 4.22 -10.35 -5.97
CA GLU A 32 5.26 -10.77 -6.93
C GLU A 32 6.60 -11.04 -6.24
N LEU A 33 7.04 -10.16 -5.35
CA LEU A 33 8.25 -10.35 -4.56
C LEU A 33 8.19 -11.62 -3.71
N SER A 34 7.07 -11.85 -3.06
CA SER A 34 6.83 -13.07 -2.26
C SER A 34 6.88 -14.33 -3.11
N ALA A 35 6.30 -14.30 -4.33
CA ALA A 35 6.35 -15.41 -5.27
C ALA A 35 7.78 -15.69 -5.76
N LEU A 36 8.57 -14.64 -6.01
CA LEU A 36 9.99 -14.77 -6.38
C LEU A 36 10.82 -15.37 -5.24
N ASP A 37 10.59 -14.95 -4.00
CA ASP A 37 11.26 -15.50 -2.83
C ASP A 37 10.89 -16.97 -2.60
N ALA A 38 9.62 -17.35 -2.81
CA ALA A 38 9.17 -18.73 -2.75
C ALA A 38 9.80 -19.60 -3.85
N SER A 39 9.91 -19.08 -5.07
CA SER A 39 10.57 -19.77 -6.19
C SER A 39 12.05 -20.00 -5.90
N GLN A 40 12.73 -19.01 -5.30
CA GLN A 40 14.12 -19.12 -4.93
C GLN A 40 14.34 -20.18 -3.84
N ALA A 41 13.47 -20.21 -2.83
CA ALA A 41 13.52 -21.22 -1.77
C ALA A 41 13.26 -22.63 -2.30
N ALA A 42 12.26 -22.78 -3.19
CA ALA A 42 11.96 -24.06 -3.84
C ALA A 42 13.13 -24.58 -4.67
N LEU A 43 13.80 -23.70 -5.42
CA LEU A 43 14.97 -24.06 -6.24
C LEU A 43 16.15 -24.53 -5.35
N ARG A 44 16.42 -23.83 -4.24
CA ARG A 44 17.43 -24.24 -3.27
C ARG A 44 17.14 -25.60 -2.67
N GLU A 45 15.89 -25.85 -2.31
CA GLU A 45 15.46 -27.13 -1.75
C GLU A 45 15.62 -28.28 -2.77
N GLN A 46 15.20 -28.06 -4.01
CA GLN A 46 15.36 -29.03 -5.09
C GLN A 46 16.84 -29.35 -5.35
N LEU A 47 17.71 -28.35 -5.33
CA LEU A 47 19.16 -28.54 -5.50
C LEU A 47 19.73 -29.35 -4.34
N GLN A 48 19.36 -29.02 -3.11
CA GLN A 48 19.81 -29.74 -1.92
C GLN A 48 19.35 -31.22 -1.92
N GLN A 49 18.09 -31.46 -2.33
CA GLN A 49 17.56 -32.82 -2.47
C GLN A 49 18.31 -33.61 -3.52
N ALA A 50 18.62 -33.01 -4.66
CA ALA A 50 19.38 -33.63 -5.73
C ALA A 50 20.82 -33.99 -5.26
N GLU A 51 21.49 -33.09 -4.57
CA GLU A 51 22.81 -33.31 -4.01
C GLU A 51 22.83 -34.40 -2.94
N THR A 52 21.85 -34.40 -2.04
CA THR A 52 21.68 -35.40 -1.00
C THR A 52 21.34 -36.77 -1.61
N GLY A 53 20.50 -36.80 -2.63
CA GLY A 53 20.17 -38.03 -3.34
C GLY A 53 21.38 -38.69 -3.98
N VAL A 54 22.30 -37.93 -4.56
CA VAL A 54 23.58 -38.49 -5.11
C VAL A 54 24.53 -38.92 -4.00
N ARG A 55 24.65 -38.18 -2.91
CA ARG A 55 25.50 -38.56 -1.76
C ARG A 55 25.02 -39.79 -1.01
N SER A 56 23.71 -40.00 -0.90
CA SER A 56 23.10 -41.16 -0.21
C SER A 56 23.24 -42.46 -0.98
N ARG A 57 23.56 -42.41 -2.28
CA ARG A 57 23.89 -43.56 -3.12
C ARG A 57 25.36 -43.97 -2.93
N THR A 58 25.85 -43.99 -1.68
CA THR A 58 27.18 -44.47 -1.31
C THR A 58 27.26 -46.00 -1.34
N GLY A 59 27.40 -46.53 -2.52
CA GLY A 59 27.84 -47.87 -2.82
C GLY A 59 28.88 -47.78 -3.95
N PRO A 60 29.51 -48.89 -4.40
CA PRO A 60 30.54 -48.85 -5.44
C PRO A 60 30.07 -48.41 -6.82
N ALA A 61 28.85 -47.88 -6.94
CA ALA A 61 28.25 -47.48 -8.18
C ALA A 61 27.58 -46.09 -8.10
N ILE A 62 28.39 -45.03 -7.87
CA ILE A 62 28.00 -43.71 -8.35
C ILE A 62 28.22 -43.76 -9.86
N TYR A 63 27.17 -43.93 -10.63
CA TYR A 63 27.27 -43.94 -12.09
C TYR A 63 27.67 -42.53 -12.55
N GLY A 64 28.59 -42.44 -13.54
CA GLY A 64 29.01 -41.18 -14.12
C GLY A 64 27.83 -40.39 -14.73
N GLU A 65 26.73 -41.05 -15.08
CA GLU A 65 25.50 -40.46 -15.54
C GLU A 65 24.78 -39.66 -14.43
N ASP A 66 24.76 -40.15 -13.20
CA ASP A 66 24.16 -39.44 -12.06
C ASP A 66 24.94 -38.14 -11.76
N LEU A 67 26.26 -38.18 -11.85
CA LEU A 67 27.12 -37.02 -11.65
C LEU A 67 26.96 -35.98 -12.78
N ARG A 68 26.79 -36.44 -14.03
CA ARG A 68 26.51 -35.58 -15.17
C ARG A 68 25.15 -34.91 -15.05
N ALA A 69 24.11 -35.66 -14.63
CA ALA A 69 22.77 -35.14 -14.40
C ALA A 69 22.78 -34.11 -13.28
N LEU A 70 23.49 -34.39 -12.17
CA LEU A 70 23.64 -33.42 -11.07
C LEU A 70 24.36 -32.14 -11.53
N SER A 71 25.44 -32.26 -12.28
CA SER A 71 26.17 -31.12 -12.84
C SER A 71 25.33 -30.27 -13.77
N ALA A 72 24.55 -30.92 -14.64
CA ALA A 72 23.61 -30.22 -15.53
C ALA A 72 22.53 -29.50 -14.74
N PHE A 73 21.99 -30.13 -13.71
CA PHE A 73 20.99 -29.51 -12.85
C PHE A 73 21.55 -28.34 -12.04
N GLN A 74 22.78 -28.47 -11.51
CA GLN A 74 23.48 -27.37 -10.85
C GLN A 74 23.69 -26.15 -11.75
N SER A 75 24.06 -26.38 -13.02
CA SER A 75 24.21 -25.32 -14.01
C SER A 75 22.87 -24.64 -14.33
N TYR A 76 21.81 -25.43 -14.51
CA TYR A 76 20.45 -24.92 -14.66
C TYR A 76 20.01 -24.11 -13.46
N ALA A 77 20.19 -24.65 -12.24
CA ALA A 77 19.82 -23.99 -11.00
C ALA A 77 20.57 -22.65 -10.80
N ALA A 78 21.86 -22.60 -11.14
CA ALA A 78 22.65 -21.37 -11.08
C ALA A 78 22.12 -20.29 -12.04
N ALA A 79 21.80 -20.67 -13.28
CA ALA A 79 21.23 -19.76 -14.27
C ALA A 79 19.84 -19.25 -13.84
N GLU A 80 18.99 -20.14 -13.36
CA GLU A 80 17.65 -19.82 -12.88
C GLU A 80 17.69 -18.95 -11.62
N HIS A 81 18.60 -19.25 -10.70
CA HIS A 81 18.84 -18.43 -9.53
C HIS A 81 19.24 -17.00 -9.90
N GLY A 82 20.13 -16.84 -10.87
CA GLY A 82 20.50 -15.52 -11.42
C GLY A 82 19.32 -14.78 -12.03
N ARG A 83 18.48 -15.48 -12.79
CA ARG A 83 17.25 -14.92 -13.37
C ARG A 83 16.28 -14.44 -12.29
N ILE A 84 16.04 -15.25 -11.27
CA ILE A 84 15.15 -14.89 -10.15
C ILE A 84 15.74 -13.72 -9.37
N ALA A 85 17.03 -13.72 -9.06
CA ALA A 85 17.71 -12.63 -8.38
C ALA A 85 17.59 -11.29 -9.14
N HIS A 86 17.73 -11.33 -10.46
CA HIS A 86 17.54 -10.14 -11.30
C HIS A 86 16.09 -9.65 -11.31
N ALA A 87 15.12 -10.54 -11.44
CA ALA A 87 13.70 -10.22 -11.37
C ALA A 87 13.33 -9.64 -9.98
N ARG A 88 13.88 -10.22 -8.90
CA ARG A 88 13.70 -9.73 -7.54
C ARG A 88 14.26 -8.32 -7.36
N SER A 89 15.44 -8.04 -7.85
CA SER A 89 16.06 -6.71 -7.80
C SER A 89 15.19 -5.66 -8.52
N ARG A 90 14.69 -5.98 -9.70
CA ARG A 90 13.76 -5.10 -10.43
C ARG A 90 12.46 -4.85 -9.64
N CYS A 91 11.90 -5.90 -9.06
CA CYS A 91 10.69 -5.80 -8.24
C CYS A 91 10.89 -4.88 -7.03
N VAL A 92 12.01 -5.02 -6.32
CA VAL A 92 12.38 -4.15 -5.19
C VAL A 92 12.50 -2.69 -5.63
N GLN A 93 13.11 -2.42 -6.77
CA GLN A 93 13.20 -1.06 -7.33
C GLN A 93 11.82 -0.49 -7.68
N GLN A 94 10.95 -1.30 -8.27
CA GLN A 94 9.57 -0.90 -8.57
C GLN A 94 8.76 -0.62 -7.31
N ILE A 95 8.93 -1.42 -6.26
CA ILE A 95 8.32 -1.19 -4.95
C ILE A 95 8.77 0.16 -4.37
N ALA A 96 10.06 0.46 -4.40
CA ALA A 96 10.59 1.73 -3.91
C ALA A 96 10.01 2.93 -4.68
N ALA A 97 9.92 2.84 -6.00
CA ALA A 97 9.32 3.88 -6.84
C ALA A 97 7.83 4.05 -6.55
N GLN A 98 7.09 2.94 -6.42
CA GLN A 98 5.66 2.95 -6.12
C GLN A 98 5.36 3.51 -4.72
N MET A 99 6.19 3.21 -3.73
CA MET A 99 6.08 3.78 -2.38
C MET A 99 6.24 5.30 -2.38
N ARG A 100 7.15 5.85 -3.20
CA ARG A 100 7.30 7.30 -3.35
C ARG A 100 6.05 7.95 -3.93
N ILE A 101 5.47 7.36 -4.96
CA ILE A 101 4.23 7.84 -5.59
C ILE A 101 3.10 7.84 -4.56
N LEU A 102 2.92 6.72 -3.85
CA LEU A 102 1.88 6.57 -2.84
C LEU A 102 2.04 7.57 -1.68
N THR A 103 3.27 7.80 -1.23
CA THR A 103 3.57 8.78 -0.16
C THR A 103 3.13 10.19 -0.57
N LEU A 104 3.42 10.61 -1.81
CA LEU A 104 2.99 11.90 -2.34
C LEU A 104 1.45 12.01 -2.42
N LEU A 105 0.79 10.97 -2.90
CA LEU A 105 -0.67 10.95 -3.00
C LEU A 105 -1.35 11.00 -1.62
N ARG A 106 -0.85 10.23 -0.66
CA ARG A 106 -1.34 10.26 0.73
C ARG A 106 -1.14 11.63 1.38
N ARG A 107 -0.02 12.27 1.10
CA ARG A 107 0.24 13.64 1.56
C ARG A 107 -0.78 14.63 1.01
N ASN A 108 -1.09 14.55 -0.28
CA ASN A 108 -2.09 15.39 -0.92
C ASN A 108 -3.49 15.16 -0.32
N VAL A 109 -3.87 13.90 -0.07
CA VAL A 109 -5.13 13.56 0.60
C VAL A 109 -5.19 14.18 2.00
N LYS A 110 -4.13 14.03 2.79
CA LYS A 110 -4.06 14.62 4.14
C LYS A 110 -4.18 16.14 4.14
N LEU A 111 -3.59 16.82 3.17
CA LEU A 111 -3.71 18.28 3.03
C LEU A 111 -5.16 18.70 2.76
N LEU A 112 -5.87 17.99 1.87
CA LEU A 112 -7.27 18.24 1.59
C LEU A 112 -8.17 17.93 2.79
N GLU A 113 -7.90 16.85 3.51
CA GLU A 113 -8.61 16.49 4.74
C GLU A 113 -8.46 17.57 5.82
N LYS A 114 -7.23 18.06 6.04
CA LYS A 114 -6.98 19.17 6.98
C LYS A 114 -7.70 20.45 6.57
N LEU A 115 -7.74 20.75 5.27
CA LEU A 115 -8.48 21.90 4.77
C LEU A 115 -9.97 21.75 5.02
N LYS A 116 -10.52 20.56 4.79
CA LYS A 116 -11.92 20.23 5.07
C LYS A 116 -12.23 20.41 6.56
N ASP A 117 -11.41 19.87 7.44
CA ASP A 117 -11.57 19.98 8.90
C ASP A 117 -11.57 21.44 9.36
N ARG A 118 -10.68 22.27 8.83
CA ARG A 118 -10.66 23.70 9.12
C ARG A 118 -11.95 24.40 8.67
N ARG A 119 -12.49 24.04 7.51
CA ARG A 119 -13.74 24.58 6.99
C ARG A 119 -14.95 24.14 7.82
N VAL A 120 -14.99 22.88 8.23
CA VAL A 120 -16.02 22.36 9.16
C VAL A 120 -15.98 23.12 10.48
N THR A 121 -14.79 23.30 11.06
CA THR A 121 -14.65 24.03 12.34
C THR A 121 -15.08 25.49 12.21
N ALA A 122 -14.71 26.16 11.12
CA ALA A 122 -15.11 27.54 10.86
C ALA A 122 -16.63 27.66 10.70
N TRP A 123 -17.23 26.75 9.93
CA TRP A 123 -18.66 26.70 9.74
C TRP A 123 -19.42 26.45 11.05
N SER A 124 -18.96 25.51 11.89
CA SER A 124 -19.57 25.21 13.19
C SER A 124 -19.54 26.43 14.13
N ARG A 125 -18.43 27.16 14.15
CA ARG A 125 -18.32 28.40 14.93
C ARG A 125 -19.28 29.51 14.47
N GLU A 126 -19.47 29.64 13.15
CA GLU A 126 -20.46 30.58 12.61
C GLU A 126 -21.86 30.16 12.97
N GLU A 127 -22.18 28.87 12.87
CA GLU A 127 -23.48 28.32 13.27
C GLU A 127 -23.80 28.61 14.74
N GLU A 128 -22.84 28.37 15.62
CA GLU A 128 -22.99 28.66 17.05
C GLU A 128 -23.24 30.15 17.32
N ARG A 129 -22.55 31.04 16.57
CA ARG A 129 -22.77 32.49 16.66
C ARG A 129 -24.18 32.90 16.18
N GLU A 130 -24.64 32.38 15.06
CA GLU A 130 -25.98 32.66 14.54
C GLU A 130 -27.06 32.19 15.52
N ILE A 131 -26.92 31.00 16.08
CA ILE A 131 -27.84 30.46 17.09
C ILE A 131 -27.86 31.34 18.35
N GLY A 132 -26.67 31.76 18.81
CA GLY A 132 -26.54 32.67 19.93
C GLY A 132 -27.24 34.02 19.71
N GLN A 133 -27.03 34.64 18.54
CA GLN A 133 -27.67 35.90 18.15
C GLN A 133 -29.20 35.75 18.09
N GLN A 134 -29.72 34.69 17.47
CA GLN A 134 -31.15 34.41 17.41
C GLN A 134 -31.76 34.21 18.80
N ALA A 135 -31.03 33.54 19.71
CA ALA A 135 -31.47 33.37 21.08
C ALA A 135 -31.55 34.72 21.85
N GLU A 136 -30.53 35.57 21.66
CA GLU A 136 -30.47 36.91 22.25
C GLU A 136 -31.59 37.80 21.71
N GLU A 137 -31.82 37.83 20.38
CA GLU A 137 -32.92 38.60 19.78
C GLU A 137 -34.29 38.11 20.27
N SER A 138 -34.49 36.80 20.40
CA SER A 138 -35.70 36.21 20.89
C SER A 138 -35.94 36.59 22.37
N HIS A 139 -34.91 36.64 23.16
CA HIS A 139 -34.98 37.05 24.57
C HIS A 139 -35.30 38.53 24.68
N LEU A 140 -34.67 39.40 23.94
CA LEU A 140 -34.95 40.83 23.88
C LEU A 140 -36.39 41.13 23.41
N ALA A 141 -36.85 40.39 22.42
CA ALA A 141 -38.23 40.53 21.90
C ALA A 141 -39.30 40.10 22.92
N LYS A 142 -39.00 39.10 23.77
CA LYS A 142 -39.87 38.70 24.92
C LYS A 142 -39.86 39.76 25.99
N TRP A 143 -38.65 40.20 26.38
CA TRP A 143 -38.48 41.21 27.42
C TRP A 143 -39.23 42.53 27.08
N ASN A 144 -39.12 43.01 25.83
CA ASN A 144 -39.83 44.20 25.37
C ASN A 144 -41.37 44.02 25.35
N ARG A 145 -41.91 42.82 25.15
CA ARG A 145 -43.34 42.55 25.22
C ARG A 145 -43.87 42.52 26.67
N GLU A 146 -43.05 42.14 27.62
CA GLU A 146 -43.43 42.05 29.03
C GLU A 146 -43.29 43.38 29.76
N HIS A 147 -42.53 44.35 29.21
CA HIS A 147 -42.21 45.63 29.84
C HIS A 147 -42.78 46.87 29.11
N VAL A 148 -43.61 46.65 28.10
CA VAL A 148 -44.42 47.66 27.40
C VAL A 148 -45.86 47.43 27.72
#